data_9502b454004363d9d09de4c388528489
#
_entry.id   9502b454004363d9d09de4c388528489
#
_cell.length_a   1.000
_cell.length_b   1.000
_cell.length_c   1.000
_cell.angle_alpha   90.00
_cell.angle_beta   90.00
_cell.angle_gamma   90.00
#
_symmetry.space_group_name_H-M   'P 1'
#
loop_
_entity.id
_entity.type
_entity.pdbx_description
1 polymer ?
#
loop_
_entity_poly.entity_id
_entity_poly.type
_entity_poly.pdbx_seq_one_letter_code
_entity_poly.pdbx_strand_id
1 'polypeptide(L)'
;YTSHGFLPIPTPATAKLLEGIPSYGSKFPGELCTPTGAALIAYFADEFGAMPAMTPIASGCGIGAKEFSEPNCLRSVLGESSEKGDSVTDDVAELSANIDDMTAEDLSFARDILLENGALDAWLTPIIMKKGLAATMLSCLCHAEDLDRIQALIFRHTSTLGIRFEVRHRVMLKRSFSEVSTPAGTIHLKRASGMGISRAKPEFDDLAAAARRLGISLREVRE
;
A
#
# COMPACT_ATOMS: atom_id res chain seq x y z
N TYR A 1 40.65 -3.92 11.05
CA TYR A 1 41.44 -4.91 11.81
C TYR A 1 41.07 -4.77 13.28
N THR A 2 40.53 -5.80 13.87
CA THR A 2 40.32 -5.90 15.31
C THR A 2 41.24 -6.98 15.87
N SER A 3 41.39 -7.09 17.18
CA SER A 3 42.12 -8.17 17.84
C SER A 3 41.61 -9.57 17.46
N HIS A 4 40.44 -9.68 16.84
CA HIS A 4 39.79 -10.91 16.43
C HIS A 4 39.69 -11.10 14.89
N GLY A 5 40.44 -10.31 14.09
CA GLY A 5 40.48 -10.42 12.63
C GLY A 5 39.57 -9.44 11.89
N PHE A 6 39.08 -9.84 10.70
CA PHE A 6 38.18 -9.04 9.89
C PHE A 6 36.74 -9.19 10.40
N LEU A 7 36.09 -8.07 10.67
CA LEU A 7 34.65 -8.07 10.91
C LEU A 7 33.87 -8.13 9.58
N PRO A 8 32.77 -8.87 9.53
CA PRO A 8 31.87 -8.87 8.38
C PRO A 8 31.27 -7.46 8.16
N ILE A 9 30.92 -7.17 6.93
CA ILE A 9 30.22 -5.93 6.55
C ILE A 9 28.77 -6.28 6.17
N PRO A 10 27.79 -5.52 6.73
CA PRO A 10 27.94 -4.45 7.72
C PRO A 10 28.45 -4.95 9.07
N THR A 11 29.13 -4.07 9.82
CA THR A 11 29.58 -4.42 11.19
C THR A 11 28.38 -4.76 12.09
N PRO A 12 28.55 -5.58 13.14
CA PRO A 12 27.42 -6.04 13.96
C PRO A 12 26.54 -4.91 14.52
N ALA A 13 27.15 -3.79 14.91
CA ALA A 13 26.39 -2.63 15.39
C ALA A 13 25.57 -1.97 14.28
N THR A 14 26.14 -1.82 13.08
CA THR A 14 25.45 -1.29 11.90
C THR A 14 24.32 -2.22 11.48
N ALA A 15 24.56 -3.54 11.44
CA ALA A 15 23.55 -4.53 11.11
C ALA A 15 22.34 -4.47 12.07
N LYS A 16 22.61 -4.31 13.37
CA LYS A 16 21.54 -4.19 14.38
C LYS A 16 20.70 -2.92 14.22
N LEU A 17 21.34 -1.81 13.87
CA LEU A 17 20.65 -0.53 13.63
C LEU A 17 19.82 -0.51 12.33
N LEU A 18 20.17 -1.37 11.37
CA LEU A 18 19.47 -1.49 10.08
C LEU A 18 18.40 -2.59 10.07
N GLU A 19 18.12 -3.25 11.20
CA GLU A 19 17.03 -4.23 11.28
C GLU A 19 15.68 -3.59 10.86
N GLY A 20 15.00 -4.21 9.91
CA GLY A 20 13.73 -3.70 9.34
C GLY A 20 13.90 -2.59 8.28
N ILE A 21 15.12 -2.17 7.97
CA ILE A 21 15.43 -1.16 6.95
C ILE A 21 15.93 -1.85 5.68
N PRO A 22 15.34 -1.59 4.50
CA PRO A 22 15.82 -2.14 3.23
C PRO A 22 17.29 -1.82 3.02
N SER A 23 18.10 -2.85 2.82
CA SER A 23 19.56 -2.72 2.70
C SER A 23 20.08 -3.65 1.62
N TYR A 24 21.19 -3.29 0.98
CA TYR A 24 21.84 -4.12 -0.01
C TYR A 24 23.36 -4.17 0.23
N GLY A 25 23.99 -5.26 -0.22
CA GLY A 25 25.43 -5.45 -0.07
C GLY A 25 26.24 -4.51 -0.96
N SER A 26 27.32 -3.96 -0.40
CA SER A 26 28.28 -3.15 -1.16
C SER A 26 29.13 -4.03 -2.09
N LYS A 27 29.49 -3.49 -3.27
CA LYS A 27 30.50 -4.07 -4.16
C LYS A 27 31.94 -3.76 -3.69
N PHE A 28 32.10 -2.87 -2.71
CA PHE A 28 33.39 -2.39 -2.24
C PHE A 28 33.81 -3.11 -0.96
N PRO A 29 35.11 -3.41 -0.81
CA PRO A 29 35.65 -4.03 0.38
C PRO A 29 35.81 -3.00 1.51
N GLY A 30 34.69 -2.59 2.14
CA GLY A 30 34.74 -1.64 3.24
C GLY A 30 33.39 -1.18 3.70
N GLU A 31 33.29 -0.70 4.94
CA GLU A 31 32.08 -0.16 5.52
C GLU A 31 31.85 1.25 4.96
N LEU A 32 30.76 1.43 4.20
CA LEU A 32 30.30 2.73 3.68
C LEU A 32 29.30 3.39 4.66
N CYS A 33 28.47 2.59 5.32
CA CYS A 33 27.54 3.06 6.33
C CYS A 33 28.08 2.70 7.71
N THR A 34 28.52 3.69 8.46
CA THR A 34 28.98 3.51 9.85
C THR A 34 27.82 3.34 10.81
N PRO A 35 28.02 2.82 12.04
CA PRO A 35 26.96 2.75 13.05
C PRO A 35 26.28 4.09 13.32
N THR A 36 27.03 5.18 13.35
CA THR A 36 26.48 6.54 13.52
C THR A 36 25.62 6.94 12.33
N GLY A 37 26.07 6.67 11.10
CA GLY A 37 25.30 6.93 9.90
C GLY A 37 24.01 6.12 9.85
N ALA A 38 24.09 4.83 10.19
CA ALA A 38 22.91 3.95 10.31
C ALA A 38 21.90 4.45 11.33
N ALA A 39 22.37 4.89 12.53
CA ALA A 39 21.51 5.44 13.56
C ALA A 39 20.79 6.72 13.11
N LEU A 40 21.50 7.63 12.42
CA LEU A 40 20.90 8.85 11.89
C LEU A 40 19.85 8.54 10.80
N ILE A 41 20.15 7.64 9.88
CA ILE A 41 19.20 7.23 8.83
C ILE A 41 17.97 6.55 9.46
N ALA A 42 18.18 5.62 10.39
CA ALA A 42 17.08 4.92 11.07
C ALA A 42 16.17 5.86 11.87
N TYR A 43 16.71 6.98 12.39
CA TYR A 43 15.94 7.93 13.19
C TYR A 43 15.22 8.99 12.35
N PHE A 44 15.84 9.49 11.28
CA PHE A 44 15.34 10.64 10.53
C PHE A 44 14.66 10.29 9.21
N ALA A 45 14.85 9.08 8.67
CA ALA A 45 14.21 8.72 7.42
C ALA A 45 12.78 8.23 7.65
N ASP A 46 11.83 8.84 6.97
CA ASP A 46 10.43 8.44 6.97
C ASP A 46 10.16 7.36 5.93
N GLU A 47 10.90 7.37 4.79
CA GLU A 47 10.73 6.44 3.67
C GLU A 47 12.06 5.99 3.09
N PHE A 48 12.08 4.78 2.53
CA PHE A 48 13.23 4.17 1.86
C PHE A 48 12.87 3.77 0.43
N GLY A 49 13.66 4.20 -0.56
CA GLY A 49 13.36 3.87 -1.96
C GLY A 49 14.11 4.76 -2.95
N ALA A 50 13.53 4.91 -4.14
CA ALA A 50 14.04 5.82 -5.15
C ALA A 50 13.80 7.29 -4.74
N MET A 51 14.67 8.20 -5.22
CA MET A 51 14.49 9.63 -5.01
C MET A 51 13.13 10.07 -5.59
N PRO A 52 12.26 10.72 -4.80
CA PRO A 52 10.96 11.19 -5.30
C PRO A 52 11.12 12.28 -6.35
N ALA A 53 10.10 12.47 -7.19
CA ALA A 53 10.06 13.59 -8.13
C ALA A 53 9.98 14.91 -7.36
N MET A 54 10.97 15.77 -7.54
CA MET A 54 11.06 17.06 -6.84
C MET A 54 11.72 18.12 -7.70
N THR A 55 11.46 19.37 -7.39
CA THR A 55 12.26 20.52 -7.88
C THR A 55 13.39 20.77 -6.87
N PRO A 56 14.67 20.47 -7.18
CA PRO A 56 15.75 20.70 -6.26
C PRO A 56 15.94 22.20 -5.95
N ILE A 57 16.11 22.52 -4.67
CA ILE A 57 16.39 23.87 -4.17
C ILE A 57 17.89 23.98 -3.81
N ALA A 58 18.41 22.96 -3.15
CA ALA A 58 19.79 22.91 -2.72
C ALA A 58 20.31 21.47 -2.69
N SER A 59 21.62 21.29 -2.84
CA SER A 59 22.28 20.00 -2.67
C SER A 59 23.56 20.14 -1.88
N GLY A 60 23.87 19.10 -1.11
CA GLY A 60 25.09 19.00 -0.35
C GLY A 60 25.75 17.64 -0.54
N CYS A 61 27.06 17.58 -0.37
CA CYS A 61 27.83 16.36 -0.43
C CYS A 61 28.82 16.29 0.74
N GLY A 62 28.69 15.26 1.56
CA GLY A 62 29.65 14.93 2.61
C GLY A 62 30.59 13.82 2.14
N ILE A 63 31.90 14.03 2.24
CA ILE A 63 32.92 13.08 1.79
C ILE A 63 33.39 12.26 2.98
N GLY A 64 33.42 10.93 2.83
CA GLY A 64 34.00 10.02 3.82
C GLY A 64 35.53 9.97 3.73
N ALA A 65 36.16 9.69 4.87
CA ALA A 65 37.63 9.66 4.96
C ALA A 65 38.30 8.44 4.27
N LYS A 66 37.52 7.39 3.95
CA LYS A 66 38.04 6.19 3.28
C LYS A 66 38.02 6.38 1.77
N GLU A 67 39.08 6.03 1.11
CA GLU A 67 39.21 6.04 -0.35
C GLU A 67 38.81 4.70 -0.95
N PHE A 68 37.97 4.75 -1.97
CA PHE A 68 37.52 3.62 -2.79
C PHE A 68 37.70 3.96 -4.28
N SER A 69 37.50 2.99 -5.16
CA SER A 69 37.49 3.22 -6.61
C SER A 69 36.40 4.15 -7.11
N GLU A 70 35.33 4.29 -6.33
CA GLU A 70 34.24 5.23 -6.58
C GLU A 70 34.14 6.22 -5.41
N PRO A 71 33.52 7.41 -5.61
CA PRO A 71 33.41 8.43 -4.59
C PRO A 71 32.68 7.93 -3.34
N ASN A 72 33.36 7.98 -2.20
CA ASN A 72 32.76 7.71 -0.90
C ASN A 72 32.11 8.98 -0.37
N CYS A 73 30.86 9.22 -0.76
CA CYS A 73 30.14 10.42 -0.37
C CYS A 73 28.67 10.15 -0.08
N LEU A 74 28.13 10.90 0.87
CA LEU A 74 26.70 11.05 1.11
C LEU A 74 26.23 12.32 0.40
N ARG A 75 25.33 12.16 -0.57
CA ARG A 75 24.68 13.30 -1.24
C ARG A 75 23.30 13.51 -0.66
N SER A 76 23.01 14.72 -0.19
CA SER A 76 21.68 15.17 0.19
C SER A 76 21.15 16.18 -0.80
N VAL A 77 19.85 16.13 -1.05
CA VAL A 77 19.15 17.07 -1.93
C VAL A 77 17.93 17.59 -1.17
N LEU A 78 17.87 18.90 -0.97
CA LEU A 78 16.66 19.58 -0.50
C LEU A 78 15.87 19.99 -1.73
N GLY A 79 14.59 19.65 -1.78
CA GLY A 79 13.72 20.01 -2.90
C GLY A 79 12.29 20.21 -2.48
N GLU A 80 11.54 20.90 -3.33
CA GLU A 80 10.09 20.94 -3.26
C GLU A 80 9.54 19.73 -4.01
N SER A 81 8.73 18.91 -3.32
CA SER A 81 8.03 17.81 -3.96
C SER A 81 7.17 18.35 -5.10
N SER A 82 7.34 17.78 -6.29
CA SER A 82 6.47 18.08 -7.43
C SER A 82 5.11 17.39 -7.29
N GLU A 83 4.94 16.59 -6.29
CA GLU A 83 3.62 16.14 -5.86
C GLU A 83 2.82 17.33 -5.35
N LYS A 84 2.37 18.14 -6.30
CA LYS A 84 1.24 19.04 -6.09
C LYS A 84 0.03 18.17 -5.79
N GLY A 85 -0.12 17.78 -4.54
CA GLY A 85 -1.28 16.98 -4.44
C GLY A 85 -1.82 16.79 -3.06
N ASP A 86 -2.93 17.35 -2.87
CA ASP A 86 -4.02 16.85 -2.05
C ASP A 86 -4.50 15.42 -2.44
N SER A 87 -3.72 14.65 -3.22
CA SER A 87 -4.01 13.26 -3.61
C SER A 87 -2.95 12.31 -3.02
N VAL A 88 -3.36 11.09 -2.75
CA VAL A 88 -2.49 9.99 -2.34
C VAL A 88 -2.32 9.07 -3.55
N THR A 89 -1.09 8.70 -3.86
CA THR A 89 -0.79 7.68 -4.87
C THR A 89 -0.29 6.43 -4.19
N ASP A 90 -0.75 5.27 -4.64
CA ASP A 90 -0.24 3.98 -4.23
C ASP A 90 -0.21 3.01 -5.40
N ASP A 91 0.52 1.90 -5.22
CA ASP A 91 0.55 0.80 -6.16
C ASP A 91 -0.39 -0.30 -5.67
N VAL A 92 -1.30 -0.69 -6.54
CA VAL A 92 -2.24 -1.78 -6.29
C VAL A 92 -2.06 -2.88 -7.33
N ALA A 93 -2.21 -4.13 -6.91
CA ALA A 93 -2.32 -5.26 -7.82
C ALA A 93 -3.80 -5.53 -8.10
N GLU A 94 -4.18 -5.59 -9.37
CA GLU A 94 -5.47 -6.08 -9.83
C GLU A 94 -5.30 -7.51 -10.32
N LEU A 95 -6.03 -8.44 -9.67
CA LEU A 95 -6.00 -9.86 -10.02
C LEU A 95 -7.32 -10.27 -10.63
N SER A 96 -7.30 -11.22 -11.57
CA SER A 96 -8.53 -11.82 -12.10
C SER A 96 -8.35 -13.27 -12.53
N ALA A 97 -9.40 -14.07 -12.30
CA ALA A 97 -9.50 -15.46 -12.67
C ALA A 97 -10.88 -15.75 -13.30
N ASN A 98 -10.92 -16.51 -14.38
CA ASN A 98 -12.17 -16.96 -15.00
C ASN A 98 -12.51 -18.35 -14.47
N ILE A 99 -13.75 -18.53 -14.02
CA ILE A 99 -14.21 -19.73 -13.33
C ILE A 99 -15.55 -20.15 -13.94
N ASP A 100 -15.66 -21.38 -14.44
CA ASP A 100 -16.84 -21.92 -15.13
C ASP A 100 -17.45 -23.14 -14.45
N ASP A 101 -16.87 -23.60 -13.34
CA ASP A 101 -17.22 -24.83 -12.65
C ASP A 101 -17.51 -24.67 -11.15
N MET A 102 -17.81 -23.45 -10.70
CA MET A 102 -18.19 -23.15 -9.31
C MET A 102 -19.60 -22.59 -9.22
N THR A 103 -20.28 -22.88 -8.10
CA THR A 103 -21.58 -22.27 -7.80
C THR A 103 -21.47 -20.79 -7.45
N ALA A 104 -22.55 -20.04 -7.59
CA ALA A 104 -22.56 -18.62 -7.18
C ALA A 104 -22.33 -18.43 -5.67
N GLU A 105 -22.75 -19.40 -4.86
CA GLU A 105 -22.53 -19.39 -3.40
C GLU A 105 -21.07 -19.58 -3.06
N ASP A 106 -20.38 -20.55 -3.70
CA ASP A 106 -18.96 -20.81 -3.50
C ASP A 106 -18.10 -19.60 -3.97
N LEU A 107 -18.47 -19.00 -5.09
CA LEU A 107 -17.81 -17.78 -5.59
C LEU A 107 -18.02 -16.58 -4.65
N SER A 108 -19.22 -16.43 -4.09
CA SER A 108 -19.49 -15.39 -3.10
C SER A 108 -18.66 -15.59 -1.83
N PHE A 109 -18.57 -16.84 -1.35
CA PHE A 109 -17.74 -17.19 -0.22
C PHE A 109 -16.26 -16.90 -0.48
N ALA A 110 -15.73 -17.30 -1.64
CA ALA A 110 -14.35 -17.02 -2.01
C ALA A 110 -14.08 -15.50 -2.05
N ARG A 111 -14.98 -14.69 -2.63
CA ARG A 111 -14.89 -13.23 -2.64
C ARG A 111 -14.84 -12.65 -1.22
N ASP A 112 -15.69 -13.13 -0.33
CA ASP A 112 -15.75 -12.61 1.04
C ASP A 112 -14.48 -12.95 1.82
N ILE A 113 -13.92 -14.16 1.63
CA ILE A 113 -12.62 -14.54 2.18
C ILE A 113 -11.50 -13.59 1.71
N LEU A 114 -11.49 -13.17 0.44
CA LEU A 114 -10.49 -12.21 -0.04
C LEU A 114 -10.61 -10.86 0.68
N LEU A 115 -11.84 -10.35 0.86
CA LEU A 115 -12.09 -9.10 1.57
C LEU A 115 -11.69 -9.17 3.06
N GLU A 116 -12.04 -10.26 3.74
CA GLU A 116 -11.67 -10.51 5.14
C GLU A 116 -10.15 -10.65 5.34
N ASN A 117 -9.44 -11.04 4.30
CA ASN A 117 -7.99 -11.21 4.33
C ASN A 117 -7.21 -10.08 3.62
N GLY A 118 -7.78 -8.89 3.52
CA GLY A 118 -7.07 -7.67 3.15
C GLY A 118 -7.08 -7.32 1.66
N ALA A 119 -7.94 -7.97 0.85
CA ALA A 119 -8.26 -7.39 -0.45
C ALA A 119 -8.94 -6.02 -0.25
N LEU A 120 -8.50 -5.03 -1.00
CA LEU A 120 -9.06 -3.67 -0.96
C LEU A 120 -10.47 -3.61 -1.54
N ASP A 121 -10.72 -4.48 -2.53
CA ASP A 121 -12.02 -4.70 -3.16
C ASP A 121 -12.03 -6.07 -3.84
N ALA A 122 -13.21 -6.67 -3.99
CA ALA A 122 -13.39 -7.93 -4.70
C ALA A 122 -14.80 -8.00 -5.31
N TRP A 123 -14.88 -8.41 -6.57
CA TRP A 123 -16.15 -8.45 -7.30
C TRP A 123 -16.22 -9.63 -8.26
N LEU A 124 -17.45 -9.93 -8.67
CA LEU A 124 -17.79 -11.00 -9.60
C LEU A 124 -18.38 -10.40 -10.87
N THR A 125 -17.87 -10.78 -12.03
CA THR A 125 -18.37 -10.34 -13.34
C THR A 125 -18.81 -11.52 -14.17
N PRO A 126 -20.08 -11.62 -14.60
CA PRO A 126 -20.52 -12.64 -15.56
C PRO A 126 -19.79 -12.49 -16.90
N ILE A 127 -19.30 -13.59 -17.42
CA ILE A 127 -18.59 -13.64 -18.71
C ILE A 127 -19.04 -14.83 -19.55
N ILE A 128 -18.79 -14.77 -20.85
CA ILE A 128 -18.92 -15.92 -21.75
C ILE A 128 -17.51 -16.30 -22.21
N MET A 129 -17.13 -17.54 -21.96
CA MET A 129 -15.84 -18.09 -22.33
C MET A 129 -15.91 -18.77 -23.72
N LYS A 130 -14.78 -19.34 -24.18
CA LYS A 130 -14.71 -20.15 -25.40
C LYS A 130 -15.80 -21.20 -25.40
N LYS A 131 -16.28 -21.59 -26.58
CA LYS A 131 -17.38 -22.56 -26.83
C LYS A 131 -18.73 -22.09 -26.24
N GLY A 132 -18.93 -20.81 -25.93
CA GLY A 132 -20.18 -20.28 -25.41
C GLY A 132 -20.47 -20.64 -23.95
N LEU A 133 -19.48 -21.06 -23.17
CA LEU A 133 -19.64 -21.41 -21.75
C LEU A 133 -19.91 -20.16 -20.92
N ALA A 134 -21.01 -20.16 -20.17
CA ALA A 134 -21.26 -19.17 -19.15
C ALA A 134 -20.31 -19.38 -17.97
N ALA A 135 -19.70 -18.31 -17.50
CA ALA A 135 -18.70 -18.34 -16.44
C ALA A 135 -18.74 -17.04 -15.62
N THR A 136 -17.96 -17.00 -14.56
CA THR A 136 -17.79 -15.80 -13.73
C THR A 136 -16.31 -15.47 -13.65
N MET A 137 -15.99 -14.20 -13.85
CA MET A 137 -14.65 -13.68 -13.55
C MET A 137 -14.66 -13.14 -12.12
N LEU A 138 -13.88 -13.75 -11.25
CA LEU A 138 -13.53 -13.22 -9.93
C LEU A 138 -12.39 -12.24 -10.13
N SER A 139 -12.58 -11.01 -9.66
CA SER A 139 -11.55 -9.98 -9.67
C SER A 139 -11.38 -9.39 -8.29
N CYS A 140 -10.17 -8.96 -7.95
CA CYS A 140 -9.90 -8.24 -6.70
C CYS A 140 -8.75 -7.25 -6.85
N LEU A 141 -8.71 -6.30 -5.93
CA LEU A 141 -7.61 -5.36 -5.71
C LEU A 141 -6.94 -5.63 -4.39
N CYS A 142 -5.62 -5.59 -4.33
CA CYS A 142 -4.84 -5.62 -3.08
C CYS A 142 -3.64 -4.67 -3.17
N HIS A 143 -3.00 -4.41 -2.04
CA HIS A 143 -1.67 -3.78 -2.07
C HIS A 143 -0.67 -4.69 -2.77
N ALA A 144 0.32 -4.10 -3.45
CA ALA A 144 1.31 -4.88 -4.20
C ALA A 144 2.10 -5.85 -3.30
N GLU A 145 2.31 -5.49 -2.04
CA GLU A 145 2.96 -6.32 -1.02
C GLU A 145 2.15 -7.54 -0.59
N ASP A 146 0.83 -7.52 -0.78
CA ASP A 146 -0.09 -8.61 -0.44
C ASP A 146 -0.35 -9.59 -1.59
N LEU A 147 0.25 -9.36 -2.75
CA LEU A 147 -0.02 -10.09 -3.99
C LEU A 147 0.07 -11.61 -3.81
N ASP A 148 1.17 -12.11 -3.28
CA ASP A 148 1.40 -13.55 -3.12
C ASP A 148 0.37 -14.18 -2.16
N ARG A 149 0.01 -13.48 -1.10
CA ARG A 149 -0.99 -13.94 -0.13
C ARG A 149 -2.38 -14.03 -0.76
N ILE A 150 -2.79 -13.02 -1.50
CA ILE A 150 -4.09 -12.99 -2.17
C ILE A 150 -4.16 -14.04 -3.30
N GLN A 151 -3.09 -14.25 -4.06
CA GLN A 151 -3.01 -15.33 -5.06
C GLN A 151 -3.21 -16.71 -4.42
N ALA A 152 -2.54 -16.96 -3.29
CA ALA A 152 -2.68 -18.23 -2.56
C ALA A 152 -4.12 -18.47 -2.09
N LEU A 153 -4.82 -17.42 -1.64
CA LEU A 153 -6.24 -17.50 -1.26
C LEU A 153 -7.15 -17.79 -2.47
N ILE A 154 -6.93 -17.14 -3.61
CA ILE A 154 -7.70 -17.42 -4.82
C ILE A 154 -7.54 -18.89 -5.23
N PHE A 155 -6.32 -19.40 -5.32
CA PHE A 155 -6.08 -20.82 -5.64
C PHE A 155 -6.68 -21.79 -4.63
N ARG A 156 -6.70 -21.42 -3.35
CA ARG A 156 -7.23 -22.27 -2.28
C ARG A 156 -8.76 -22.34 -2.29
N HIS A 157 -9.43 -21.23 -2.61
CA HIS A 157 -10.88 -21.10 -2.46
C HIS A 157 -11.64 -21.12 -3.79
N THR A 158 -10.93 -21.33 -4.91
CA THR A 158 -11.55 -21.48 -6.23
C THR A 158 -10.97 -22.68 -6.98
N SER A 159 -11.67 -23.09 -8.03
CA SER A 159 -11.23 -24.15 -8.96
C SER A 159 -10.24 -23.67 -10.02
N THR A 160 -9.92 -22.36 -10.05
CA THR A 160 -9.06 -21.79 -11.10
C THR A 160 -7.67 -22.41 -11.13
N LEU A 161 -7.14 -22.64 -12.32
CA LEU A 161 -5.76 -23.09 -12.54
C LEU A 161 -4.82 -21.95 -12.92
N GLY A 162 -5.32 -20.72 -13.04
CA GLY A 162 -4.51 -19.59 -13.45
C GLY A 162 -5.10 -18.25 -13.08
N ILE A 163 -4.25 -17.34 -12.65
CA ILE A 163 -4.59 -15.96 -12.28
C ILE A 163 -3.84 -15.01 -13.20
N ARG A 164 -4.51 -14.00 -13.72
CA ARG A 164 -3.88 -12.84 -14.35
C ARG A 164 -3.75 -11.74 -13.33
N PHE A 165 -2.66 -11.00 -13.36
CA PHE A 165 -2.52 -9.82 -12.50
C PHE A 165 -1.71 -8.72 -13.20
N GLU A 166 -1.97 -7.49 -12.80
CA GLU A 166 -1.22 -6.30 -13.19
C GLU A 166 -1.04 -5.39 -11.97
N VAL A 167 0.15 -4.80 -11.84
CA VAL A 167 0.38 -3.72 -10.87
C VAL A 167 0.04 -2.41 -11.53
N ARG A 168 -0.79 -1.61 -10.87
CA ARG A 168 -1.32 -0.34 -11.37
C ARG A 168 -1.12 0.78 -10.37
N HIS A 169 -0.75 1.94 -10.88
CA HIS A 169 -0.74 3.16 -10.08
C HIS A 169 -2.17 3.66 -9.86
N ARG A 170 -2.51 3.88 -8.60
CA ARG A 170 -3.83 4.39 -8.21
C ARG A 170 -3.67 5.79 -7.61
N VAL A 171 -4.56 6.71 -8.00
CA VAL A 171 -4.66 8.06 -7.45
C VAL A 171 -5.92 8.15 -6.61
N MET A 172 -5.79 8.62 -5.39
CA MET A 172 -6.89 8.77 -4.44
C MET A 172 -6.93 10.17 -3.86
N LEU A 173 -8.12 10.67 -3.56
CA LEU A 173 -8.27 11.85 -2.72
C LEU A 173 -7.87 11.52 -1.28
N LYS A 174 -7.26 12.45 -0.57
CA LYS A 174 -7.00 12.30 0.88
C LYS A 174 -8.30 12.09 1.62
N ARG A 175 -8.33 11.10 2.49
CA ARG A 175 -9.52 10.75 3.28
C ARG A 175 -9.31 11.15 4.73
N SER A 176 -10.35 11.69 5.34
CA SER A 176 -10.41 11.92 6.79
C SER A 176 -11.80 11.57 7.29
N PHE A 177 -11.90 11.26 8.59
CA PHE A 177 -13.15 10.96 9.24
C PHE A 177 -13.45 12.05 10.26
N SER A 178 -14.68 12.41 10.38
CA SER A 178 -15.19 13.32 11.42
C SER A 178 -16.53 12.82 11.90
N GLU A 179 -16.88 13.15 13.13
CA GLU A 179 -18.15 12.78 13.73
C GLU A 179 -19.07 13.99 13.80
N VAL A 180 -20.35 13.76 13.57
CA VAL A 180 -21.39 14.78 13.72
C VAL A 180 -22.46 14.21 14.64
N SER A 181 -22.75 14.93 15.73
CA SER A 181 -23.87 14.61 16.60
C SER A 181 -25.17 15.13 16.00
N THR A 182 -26.12 14.24 15.76
CA THR A 182 -27.45 14.55 15.23
C THR A 182 -28.53 14.07 16.20
N PRO A 183 -29.79 14.52 16.06
CA PRO A 183 -30.92 13.97 16.80
C PRO A 183 -31.07 12.44 16.60
N ALA A 184 -30.59 11.95 15.45
CA ALA A 184 -30.52 10.51 15.12
C ALA A 184 -29.27 9.80 15.69
N GLY A 185 -28.48 10.46 16.53
CA GLY A 185 -27.23 9.93 17.12
C GLY A 185 -25.98 10.42 16.42
N THR A 186 -24.84 9.89 16.83
CA THR A 186 -23.53 10.20 16.20
C THR A 186 -23.46 9.53 14.84
N ILE A 187 -23.11 10.31 13.82
CA ILE A 187 -22.94 9.87 12.43
C ILE A 187 -21.48 10.18 12.02
N HIS A 188 -20.76 9.18 11.56
CA HIS A 188 -19.44 9.36 11.01
C HIS A 188 -19.52 9.89 9.57
N LEU A 189 -18.77 10.96 9.31
CA LEU A 189 -18.64 11.55 7.99
C LEU A 189 -17.27 11.19 7.41
N LYS A 190 -17.28 10.51 6.28
CA LYS A 190 -16.09 10.33 5.46
C LYS A 190 -15.91 11.54 4.57
N ARG A 191 -14.82 12.25 4.77
CA ARG A 191 -14.42 13.39 3.95
C ARG A 191 -13.36 12.95 2.96
N ALA A 192 -13.44 13.46 1.76
CA ALA A 192 -12.41 13.26 0.74
C ALA A 192 -12.08 14.62 0.13
N SER A 193 -10.81 14.98 0.10
CA SER A 193 -10.33 16.25 -0.48
C SER A 193 -9.09 16.01 -1.33
N GLY A 194 -8.93 16.85 -2.35
CA GLY A 194 -7.78 16.83 -3.25
C GLY A 194 -8.16 17.28 -4.65
N MET A 195 -7.17 17.68 -5.41
CA MET A 195 -7.33 18.12 -6.81
C MET A 195 -8.40 19.23 -6.98
N GLY A 196 -8.51 20.12 -5.99
CA GLY A 196 -9.54 21.18 -5.98
C GLY A 196 -10.95 20.68 -5.64
N ILE A 197 -11.12 19.43 -5.24
CA ILE A 197 -12.41 18.82 -4.92
C ILE A 197 -12.48 18.58 -3.39
N SER A 198 -13.63 18.87 -2.80
CA SER A 198 -13.96 18.49 -1.42
C SER A 198 -15.33 17.84 -1.39
N ARG A 199 -15.44 16.67 -0.77
CA ARG A 199 -16.69 15.91 -0.63
C ARG A 199 -16.82 15.39 0.79
N ALA A 200 -18.03 15.33 1.30
CA ALA A 200 -18.35 14.68 2.56
C ALA A 200 -19.54 13.75 2.35
N LYS A 201 -19.45 12.55 2.91
CA LYS A 201 -20.52 11.55 2.84
C LYS A 201 -20.65 10.88 4.20
N PRO A 202 -21.88 10.76 4.75
CA PRO A 202 -22.09 9.98 5.95
C PRO A 202 -21.85 8.49 5.67
N GLU A 203 -21.33 7.78 6.68
CA GLU A 203 -21.15 6.33 6.58
C GLU A 203 -22.50 5.63 6.55
N PHE A 204 -22.63 4.65 5.67
CA PHE A 204 -23.88 3.95 5.41
C PHE A 204 -24.35 3.19 6.65
N ASP A 205 -23.46 2.56 7.39
CA ASP A 205 -23.79 1.74 8.54
C ASP A 205 -24.42 2.56 9.66
N ASP A 206 -23.95 3.78 9.89
CA ASP A 206 -24.54 4.71 10.86
C ASP A 206 -25.94 5.14 10.44
N LEU A 207 -26.12 5.48 9.15
CA LEU A 207 -27.44 5.82 8.62
C LEU A 207 -28.41 4.64 8.72
N ALA A 208 -27.92 3.42 8.40
CA ALA A 208 -28.75 2.21 8.49
C ALA A 208 -29.12 1.88 9.94
N ALA A 209 -28.18 2.05 10.88
CA ALA A 209 -28.44 1.88 12.30
C ALA A 209 -29.45 2.91 12.82
N ALA A 210 -29.29 4.18 12.43
CA ALA A 210 -30.23 5.25 12.77
C ALA A 210 -31.64 5.00 12.22
N ALA A 211 -31.76 4.62 10.94
CA ALA A 211 -33.03 4.29 10.30
C ALA A 211 -33.76 3.16 11.01
N ARG A 212 -33.06 2.07 11.35
CA ARG A 212 -33.62 0.95 12.10
C ARG A 212 -34.08 1.35 13.49
N ARG A 213 -33.29 2.15 14.21
CA ARG A 213 -33.61 2.61 15.57
C ARG A 213 -34.83 3.54 15.60
N LEU A 214 -34.94 4.43 14.61
CA LEU A 214 -36.04 5.41 14.53
C LEU A 214 -37.29 4.89 13.81
N GLY A 215 -37.20 3.74 13.14
CA GLY A 215 -38.29 3.19 12.35
C GLY A 215 -38.65 4.01 11.11
N ILE A 216 -37.68 4.72 10.53
CA ILE A 216 -37.87 5.59 9.36
C ILE A 216 -37.01 5.11 8.20
N SER A 217 -37.26 5.64 7.00
CA SER A 217 -36.47 5.28 5.82
C SER A 217 -35.04 5.89 5.84
N LEU A 218 -34.10 5.26 5.11
CA LEU A 218 -32.77 5.81 4.91
C LEU A 218 -32.78 7.21 4.26
N ARG A 219 -33.83 7.52 3.49
CA ARG A 219 -33.99 8.83 2.85
C ARG A 219 -34.29 9.90 3.91
N GLU A 220 -35.21 9.61 4.81
CA GLU A 220 -35.59 10.53 5.90
C GLU A 220 -34.44 10.78 6.89
N VAL A 221 -33.51 9.82 7.05
CA VAL A 221 -32.31 10.02 7.89
C VAL A 221 -31.30 10.94 7.22
N ARG A 222 -31.29 11.04 5.87
CA ARG A 222 -30.36 11.87 5.10
C ARG A 222 -30.80 13.32 4.92
N GLU A 223 -32.09 13.60 5.04
CA GLU A 223 -32.70 14.94 5.00
C GLU A 223 -32.59 15.65 6.35
#